data_26dc5e1c54aa2ef6e843aac19d5b5b7c
#
_entry.id   26dc5e1c54aa2ef6e843aac19d5b5b7c
#
_cell.length_a   1.000
_cell.length_b   1.000
_cell.length_c   1.000
_cell.angle_alpha   90.00
_cell.angle_beta   90.00
_cell.angle_gamma   90.00
#
_symmetry.space_group_name_H-M   'P 1'
#
loop_
_entity.id
_entity.type
_entity.pdbx_description
1 polymer ?
#
loop_
_entity_poly.entity_id
_entity_poly.type
_entity_poly.pdbx_seq_one_letter_code
_entity_poly.pdbx_strand_id
1 'polypeptide(L)'
;MDYKKISQDVVDHVGGISNIKGATHCVTRLRLILNDETKYDRKALENIEGVKGVLFNSGQLMIIFGTGTVNNVYDAFIELTGVKEMSQSDAKAEGMSKMGKLQQGFKVFSDIFIPIIPAFVAAAILTGVKALLTANGLFGLEGSLADQSKLVADIAEFLAIMATTFNYLPILVMYSAVKRFGGNPILGILVGIVMVHPDLVNRNTFVLDPSAASYWHFGPLAIAKVAFQGGVFPAILTAWFMSKVEKIAQKYVPAVVSFVFVPTITIFFANVALFTVFGPVGNMIGNGLAAVIDVLYNSFGAFGAFVFAALLQPLVVTGTHQAIQGIEANLIATTGFNYIQGIWSVSIIAQGGGAIGMYLLAKKHSKDRDIAMSSFIPTLVGISEPAIFAANLKYSVIPFVCSCLGAGCGGAFMKLAGVRAIGQGLTGILGLLIVVPNKLVFYVIGNLIAFIVPIVPVSYTHLRAHE
;
A
#
# COMPACT_ATOMS: atom_id res chain seq x y z
N MET A 1 18.21 33.10 0.13
CA MET A 1 16.89 32.88 -0.50
C MET A 1 15.94 33.98 -0.07
N ASP A 2 15.32 34.63 -1.02
CA ASP A 2 14.26 35.61 -0.76
C ASP A 2 12.90 34.88 -0.73
N TYR A 3 12.42 34.59 0.46
CA TYR A 3 11.19 33.81 0.64
C TYR A 3 9.92 34.54 0.18
N LYS A 4 9.92 35.90 0.21
CA LYS A 4 8.80 36.73 -0.31
C LYS A 4 8.72 36.62 -1.83
N LYS A 5 9.87 36.72 -2.52
CA LYS A 5 9.96 36.55 -3.97
C LYS A 5 9.54 35.11 -4.37
N ILE A 6 10.04 34.10 -3.68
CA ILE A 6 9.67 32.69 -3.93
C ILE A 6 8.16 32.50 -3.79
N SER A 7 7.55 33.07 -2.74
CA SER A 7 6.11 32.99 -2.52
C SER A 7 5.31 33.68 -3.61
N GLN A 8 5.79 34.86 -4.11
CA GLN A 8 5.17 35.55 -5.22
C GLN A 8 5.26 34.74 -6.51
N ASP A 9 6.42 34.17 -6.81
CA ASP A 9 6.62 33.33 -8.00
C ASP A 9 5.69 32.09 -7.94
N VAL A 10 5.48 31.51 -6.75
CA VAL A 10 4.52 30.41 -6.57
C VAL A 10 3.10 30.88 -6.88
N VAL A 11 2.67 32.04 -6.36
CA VAL A 11 1.33 32.61 -6.62
C VAL A 11 1.09 32.82 -8.09
N ASP A 12 2.08 33.43 -8.79
CA ASP A 12 1.97 33.76 -10.21
C ASP A 12 1.82 32.49 -11.07
N HIS A 13 2.51 31.40 -10.71
CA HIS A 13 2.49 30.16 -11.47
C HIS A 13 1.41 29.15 -11.04
N VAL A 14 0.59 29.45 -10.03
CA VAL A 14 -0.59 28.64 -9.67
C VAL A 14 -1.91 29.27 -10.13
N GLY A 15 -1.86 30.33 -10.92
CA GLY A 15 -3.04 31.04 -11.45
C GLY A 15 -3.55 32.15 -10.54
N GLY A 16 -2.68 32.71 -9.71
CA GLY A 16 -2.97 33.83 -8.82
C GLY A 16 -3.65 33.45 -7.51
N ILE A 17 -3.77 34.42 -6.58
CA ILE A 17 -4.37 34.22 -5.25
C ILE A 17 -5.81 33.70 -5.35
N SER A 18 -6.58 34.18 -6.32
CA SER A 18 -7.99 33.76 -6.52
C SER A 18 -8.15 32.28 -6.84
N ASN A 19 -7.10 31.64 -7.35
CA ASN A 19 -7.11 30.19 -7.61
C ASN A 19 -6.74 29.35 -6.38
N ILE A 20 -6.29 29.96 -5.29
CA ILE A 20 -5.85 29.26 -4.08
C ILE A 20 -6.99 29.27 -3.06
N LYS A 21 -7.53 28.09 -2.77
CA LYS A 21 -8.61 27.89 -1.77
C LYS A 21 -8.07 27.78 -0.34
N GLY A 22 -6.88 27.25 -0.18
CA GLY A 22 -6.23 27.09 1.11
C GLY A 22 -4.82 26.55 0.98
N ALA A 23 -4.03 26.76 2.02
CA ALA A 23 -2.64 26.31 2.10
C ALA A 23 -2.35 25.61 3.41
N THR A 24 -1.45 24.61 3.36
CA THR A 24 -0.86 23.96 4.51
C THR A 24 0.56 23.51 4.16
N HIS A 25 1.34 23.09 5.13
CA HIS A 25 2.67 22.52 4.85
C HIS A 25 2.94 21.28 5.71
N CYS A 26 3.91 20.49 5.31
CA CYS A 26 4.52 19.45 6.15
C CYS A 26 6.03 19.72 6.24
N VAL A 27 6.78 18.82 6.83
CA VAL A 27 8.22 18.96 7.09
C VAL A 27 9.04 19.37 5.84
N THR A 28 8.57 19.02 4.63
CA THR A 28 9.33 19.24 3.38
C THR A 28 8.54 19.88 2.24
N ARG A 29 7.20 20.04 2.37
CA ARG A 29 6.33 20.40 1.22
C ARG A 29 5.33 21.48 1.59
N LEU A 30 5.24 22.50 0.75
CA LEU A 30 4.09 23.40 0.68
C LEU A 30 2.96 22.68 -0.06
N ARG A 31 1.74 22.72 0.47
CA ARG A 31 0.54 22.07 -0.09
C ARG A 31 -0.52 23.11 -0.33
N LEU A 32 -1.00 23.21 -1.55
CA LEU A 32 -2.02 24.14 -1.98
C LEU A 32 -3.26 23.39 -2.47
N ILE A 33 -4.43 23.87 -2.10
CA ILE A 33 -5.70 23.45 -2.68
C ILE A 33 -6.08 24.52 -3.71
N LEU A 34 -6.18 24.11 -4.98
CA LEU A 34 -6.54 25.02 -6.07
C LEU A 34 -8.03 24.89 -6.37
N ASN A 35 -8.66 26.03 -6.77
CA ASN A 35 -10.03 26.03 -7.27
C ASN A 35 -10.09 25.42 -8.68
N ASP A 36 -9.12 25.73 -9.53
CA ASP A 36 -8.97 25.21 -10.89
C ASP A 36 -7.57 24.62 -11.06
N GLU A 37 -7.54 23.29 -11.22
CA GLU A 37 -6.31 22.51 -11.32
C GLU A 37 -5.63 22.62 -12.69
N THR A 38 -6.25 23.28 -13.67
CA THR A 38 -5.68 23.46 -15.00
C THR A 38 -4.81 24.71 -15.12
N LYS A 39 -4.88 25.60 -14.13
CA LYS A 39 -4.24 26.92 -14.16
C LYS A 39 -2.80 26.96 -13.62
N TYR A 40 -2.27 25.85 -13.06
CA TYR A 40 -0.89 25.88 -12.60
C TYR A 40 0.09 25.46 -13.70
N ASP A 41 1.21 26.14 -13.76
CA ASP A 41 2.33 25.79 -14.65
C ASP A 41 3.38 25.00 -13.86
N ARG A 42 3.37 23.67 -14.08
CA ARG A 42 4.30 22.76 -13.41
C ARG A 42 5.76 23.07 -13.73
N LYS A 43 6.09 23.38 -15.00
CA LYS A 43 7.47 23.62 -15.42
C LYS A 43 8.01 24.91 -14.80
N ALA A 44 7.20 25.95 -14.78
CA ALA A 44 7.56 27.21 -14.15
C ALA A 44 7.78 27.05 -12.65
N LEU A 45 6.91 26.32 -11.95
CA LEU A 45 7.06 26.01 -10.53
C LEU A 45 8.33 25.19 -10.21
N GLU A 46 8.69 24.23 -11.08
CA GLU A 46 9.93 23.44 -10.92
C GLU A 46 11.21 24.28 -11.10
N ASN A 47 11.14 25.42 -11.78
CA ASN A 47 12.25 26.33 -12.00
C ASN A 47 12.42 27.39 -10.90
N ILE A 48 11.50 27.50 -9.94
CA ILE A 48 11.61 28.44 -8.82
C ILE A 48 12.79 28.06 -7.92
N GLU A 49 13.53 29.06 -7.45
CA GLU A 49 14.67 28.85 -6.55
C GLU A 49 14.26 28.07 -5.29
N GLY A 50 14.97 26.99 -5.01
CA GLY A 50 14.74 26.14 -3.82
C GLY A 50 13.67 25.07 -4.01
N VAL A 51 12.93 25.02 -5.12
CA VAL A 51 12.00 23.94 -5.44
C VAL A 51 12.79 22.72 -5.91
N LYS A 52 12.53 21.57 -5.27
CA LYS A 52 13.14 20.27 -5.59
C LYS A 52 12.23 19.38 -6.44
N GLY A 53 10.96 19.75 -6.57
CA GLY A 53 9.98 19.04 -7.38
C GLY A 53 8.56 19.50 -7.10
N VAL A 54 7.67 19.24 -8.06
CA VAL A 54 6.26 19.60 -8.00
C VAL A 54 5.42 18.36 -8.28
N LEU A 55 4.49 18.05 -7.40
CA LEU A 55 3.59 16.90 -7.50
C LEU A 55 2.14 17.36 -7.32
N PHE A 56 1.26 16.83 -8.17
CA PHE A 56 -0.18 16.94 -7.93
C PHE A 56 -0.72 15.57 -7.53
N ASN A 57 -1.23 15.46 -6.32
CA ASN A 57 -1.78 14.19 -5.83
C ASN A 57 -2.93 14.45 -4.85
N SER A 58 -3.97 13.63 -4.96
CA SER A 58 -5.12 13.67 -4.05
C SER A 58 -5.80 15.04 -3.97
N GLY A 59 -5.90 15.76 -5.11
CA GLY A 59 -6.49 17.10 -5.19
C GLY A 59 -5.64 18.20 -4.54
N GLN A 60 -4.36 17.96 -4.29
CA GLN A 60 -3.41 18.89 -3.70
C GLN A 60 -2.22 19.10 -4.61
N LEU A 61 -1.86 20.34 -4.87
CA LEU A 61 -0.59 20.71 -5.46
C LEU A 61 0.47 20.73 -4.36
N MET A 62 1.52 19.95 -4.49
CA MET A 62 2.60 19.80 -3.52
C MET A 62 3.90 20.31 -4.12
N ILE A 63 4.47 21.37 -3.56
CA ILE A 63 5.75 21.94 -3.96
C ILE A 63 6.80 21.58 -2.91
N ILE A 64 7.83 20.86 -3.31
CA ILE A 64 8.84 20.29 -2.42
C ILE A 64 10.01 21.26 -2.29
N PHE A 65 10.19 21.81 -1.10
CA PHE A 65 11.32 22.70 -0.76
C PHE A 65 12.40 21.98 0.08
N GLY A 66 12.02 20.98 0.87
CA GLY A 66 12.87 20.28 1.83
C GLY A 66 12.74 20.84 3.25
N THR A 67 13.44 20.16 4.19
CA THR A 67 13.43 20.51 5.62
C THR A 67 14.00 21.90 5.89
N GLY A 68 13.31 22.66 6.73
CA GLY A 68 13.72 24.01 7.15
C GLY A 68 13.28 25.11 6.18
N THR A 69 13.46 24.95 4.87
CA THR A 69 13.09 25.97 3.87
C THR A 69 11.59 26.13 3.76
N VAL A 70 10.83 25.01 3.87
CA VAL A 70 9.37 25.03 3.68
C VAL A 70 8.63 25.90 4.69
N ASN A 71 9.07 25.94 5.93
CA ASN A 71 8.43 26.74 6.98
C ASN A 71 8.51 28.24 6.63
N ASN A 72 9.71 28.73 6.28
CA ASN A 72 9.93 30.11 5.93
C ASN A 72 9.17 30.52 4.66
N VAL A 73 9.10 29.63 3.67
CA VAL A 73 8.28 29.85 2.46
C VAL A 73 6.80 29.88 2.80
N TYR A 74 6.33 28.99 3.67
CA TYR A 74 4.92 28.94 4.08
C TYR A 74 4.51 30.21 4.82
N ASP A 75 5.31 30.66 5.80
CA ASP A 75 5.02 31.86 6.57
C ASP A 75 4.98 33.10 5.66
N ALA A 76 5.94 33.24 4.74
CA ALA A 76 5.97 34.32 3.75
C ALA A 76 4.78 34.22 2.76
N PHE A 77 4.37 33.01 2.39
CA PHE A 77 3.24 32.75 1.50
C PHE A 77 1.91 33.14 2.13
N ILE A 78 1.69 32.80 3.42
CA ILE A 78 0.47 33.17 4.15
C ILE A 78 0.43 34.69 4.38
N GLU A 79 1.57 35.30 4.77
CA GLU A 79 1.68 36.76 4.92
C GLU A 79 1.33 37.52 3.61
N LEU A 80 1.82 36.99 2.49
CA LEU A 80 1.61 37.60 1.17
C LEU A 80 0.17 37.46 0.66
N THR A 81 -0.41 36.24 0.84
CA THR A 81 -1.66 35.88 0.18
C THR A 81 -2.90 36.09 1.04
N GLY A 82 -2.78 36.09 2.35
CA GLY A 82 -3.90 36.06 3.29
C GLY A 82 -4.82 34.83 3.13
N VAL A 83 -4.35 33.80 2.43
CA VAL A 83 -5.14 32.60 2.17
C VAL A 83 -5.38 31.84 3.46
N LYS A 84 -6.55 31.21 3.57
CA LYS A 84 -6.93 30.44 4.76
C LYS A 84 -5.91 29.35 5.05
N GLU A 85 -5.32 29.44 6.23
CA GLU A 85 -4.53 28.32 6.77
C GLU A 85 -5.43 27.12 7.02
N MET A 86 -5.03 25.97 6.53
CA MET A 86 -5.76 24.72 6.71
C MET A 86 -4.93 23.75 7.53
N SER A 87 -5.61 23.01 8.44
CA SER A 87 -4.95 21.86 9.02
C SER A 87 -4.64 20.82 7.93
N GLN A 88 -3.64 19.97 8.15
CA GLN A 88 -3.35 18.89 7.19
C GLN A 88 -4.53 17.96 6.98
N SER A 89 -5.39 17.77 8.01
CA SER A 89 -6.62 16.99 7.93
C SER A 89 -7.68 17.66 7.06
N ASP A 90 -7.87 18.97 7.18
CA ASP A 90 -8.86 19.71 6.40
C ASP A 90 -8.44 19.80 4.92
N ALA A 91 -7.17 20.09 4.65
CA ALA A 91 -6.63 20.08 3.30
C ALA A 91 -6.78 18.69 2.64
N LYS A 92 -6.59 17.60 3.41
CA LYS A 92 -6.79 16.23 2.95
C LYS A 92 -8.28 15.93 2.68
N ALA A 93 -9.17 16.39 3.53
CA ALA A 93 -10.62 16.22 3.37
C ALA A 93 -11.13 16.97 2.14
N GLU A 94 -10.67 18.19 1.94
CA GLU A 94 -11.01 19.01 0.77
C GLU A 94 -10.51 18.39 -0.54
N GLY A 95 -9.26 17.94 -0.58
CA GLY A 95 -8.70 17.21 -1.73
C GLY A 95 -9.51 15.95 -2.04
N MET A 96 -9.95 15.21 -1.01
CA MET A 96 -10.80 14.03 -1.20
C MET A 96 -12.18 14.34 -1.77
N SER A 97 -12.78 15.48 -1.42
CA SER A 97 -14.12 15.84 -1.91
C SER A 97 -14.16 16.02 -3.43
N LYS A 98 -13.05 16.38 -4.06
CA LYS A 98 -12.88 16.53 -5.51
C LYS A 98 -12.67 15.21 -6.25
N MET A 99 -12.38 14.12 -5.53
CA MET A 99 -12.14 12.81 -6.13
C MET A 99 -13.44 12.09 -6.46
N GLY A 100 -13.44 11.26 -7.49
CA GLY A 100 -14.53 10.33 -7.77
C GLY A 100 -14.74 9.34 -6.60
N LYS A 101 -15.98 8.89 -6.38
CA LYS A 101 -16.34 7.98 -5.26
C LYS A 101 -15.45 6.74 -5.15
N LEU A 102 -15.07 6.17 -6.29
CA LEU A 102 -14.17 5.00 -6.33
C LEU A 102 -12.76 5.36 -5.84
N GLN A 103 -12.21 6.50 -6.29
CA GLN A 103 -10.93 7.02 -5.84
C GLN A 103 -10.93 7.34 -4.34
N GLN A 104 -12.03 7.89 -3.82
CA GLN A 104 -12.18 8.13 -2.39
C GLN A 104 -12.11 6.82 -1.59
N GLY A 105 -12.76 5.75 -2.08
CA GLY A 105 -12.69 4.42 -1.48
C GLY A 105 -11.25 3.88 -1.42
N PHE A 106 -10.52 3.92 -2.54
CA PHE A 106 -9.11 3.52 -2.57
C PHE A 106 -8.23 4.37 -1.65
N LYS A 107 -8.50 5.67 -1.54
CA LYS A 107 -7.77 6.56 -0.64
C LYS A 107 -7.99 6.20 0.83
N VAL A 108 -9.22 5.85 1.22
CA VAL A 108 -9.53 5.37 2.58
C VAL A 108 -8.71 4.12 2.89
N PHE A 109 -8.67 3.15 1.96
CA PHE A 109 -7.84 1.95 2.09
C PHE A 109 -6.36 2.29 2.28
N SER A 110 -5.80 3.14 1.41
CA SER A 110 -4.41 3.59 1.51
C SER A 110 -4.09 4.21 2.88
N ASP A 111 -4.97 5.08 3.37
CA ASP A 111 -4.78 5.77 4.64
C ASP A 111 -4.79 4.82 5.84
N ILE A 112 -5.51 3.69 5.74
CA ILE A 112 -5.56 2.64 6.76
C ILE A 112 -4.30 1.77 6.69
N PHE A 113 -3.84 1.38 5.50
CA PHE A 113 -2.75 0.41 5.35
C PHE A 113 -1.35 1.01 5.45
N ILE A 114 -1.11 2.24 4.97
CA ILE A 114 0.21 2.88 5.00
C ILE A 114 0.87 2.83 6.40
N PRO A 115 0.17 3.14 7.52
CA PRO A 115 0.77 3.05 8.84
C PRO A 115 1.13 1.62 9.29
N ILE A 116 0.51 0.60 8.68
CA ILE A 116 0.69 -0.82 9.03
C ILE A 116 1.82 -1.47 8.23
N ILE A 117 2.22 -0.89 7.07
CA ILE A 117 3.26 -1.44 6.19
C ILE A 117 4.55 -1.82 6.94
N PRO A 118 5.11 -1.00 7.86
CA PRO A 118 6.34 -1.38 8.56
C PRO A 118 6.19 -2.69 9.35
N ALA A 119 5.01 -2.94 9.95
CA ALA A 119 4.75 -4.19 10.66
C ALA A 119 4.69 -5.40 9.71
N PHE A 120 4.11 -5.22 8.51
CA PHE A 120 4.11 -6.27 7.48
C PHE A 120 5.52 -6.59 6.99
N VAL A 121 6.33 -5.57 6.72
CA VAL A 121 7.72 -5.76 6.27
C VAL A 121 8.53 -6.51 7.33
N ALA A 122 8.42 -6.11 8.59
CA ALA A 122 9.11 -6.79 9.69
C ALA A 122 8.67 -8.26 9.81
N ALA A 123 7.36 -8.52 9.82
CA ALA A 123 6.83 -9.89 9.88
C ALA A 123 7.25 -10.73 8.67
N ALA A 124 7.26 -10.14 7.46
CA ALA A 124 7.68 -10.82 6.24
C ALA A 124 9.16 -11.24 6.29
N ILE A 125 10.05 -10.36 6.76
CA ILE A 125 11.48 -10.68 6.92
C ILE A 125 11.67 -11.83 7.93
N LEU A 126 11.04 -11.73 9.11
CA LEU A 126 11.15 -12.77 10.15
C LEU A 126 10.61 -14.13 9.65
N THR A 127 9.45 -14.11 8.96
CA THR A 127 8.88 -15.31 8.33
C THR A 127 9.79 -15.88 7.25
N GLY A 128 10.43 -15.03 6.46
CA GLY A 128 11.37 -15.42 5.42
C GLY A 128 12.62 -16.10 5.99
N VAL A 129 13.22 -15.51 7.03
CA VAL A 129 14.37 -16.13 7.72
C VAL A 129 13.96 -17.48 8.32
N LYS A 130 12.82 -17.57 9.01
CA LYS A 130 12.28 -18.83 9.52
C LYS A 130 12.11 -19.85 8.41
N ALA A 131 11.56 -19.47 7.26
CA ALA A 131 11.35 -20.37 6.14
C ALA A 131 12.65 -20.92 5.55
N LEU A 132 13.71 -20.10 5.48
CA LEU A 132 15.04 -20.55 5.08
C LEU A 132 15.62 -21.57 6.07
N LEU A 133 15.45 -21.37 7.38
CA LEU A 133 15.93 -22.29 8.40
C LEU A 133 15.20 -23.65 8.39
N THR A 134 13.92 -23.65 7.96
CA THR A 134 13.06 -24.85 7.92
C THR A 134 12.86 -25.43 6.53
N ALA A 135 13.54 -24.90 5.51
CA ALA A 135 13.46 -25.41 4.14
C ALA A 135 14.25 -26.69 3.96
N ASN A 136 13.60 -27.77 3.49
CA ASN A 136 14.26 -29.03 3.17
C ASN A 136 15.08 -28.93 1.89
N GLY A 137 16.24 -29.59 1.87
CA GLY A 137 17.10 -29.68 0.69
C GLY A 137 17.86 -28.39 0.34
N LEU A 138 17.83 -27.38 1.19
CA LEU A 138 18.57 -26.14 0.99
C LEU A 138 20.08 -26.42 1.12
N PHE A 139 20.87 -25.90 0.21
CA PHE A 139 22.34 -26.13 0.14
C PHE A 139 22.74 -27.60 -0.01
N GLY A 140 21.86 -28.49 -0.52
CA GLY A 140 22.14 -29.89 -0.71
C GLY A 140 22.12 -30.75 0.58
N LEU A 141 21.56 -30.19 1.65
CA LEU A 141 21.41 -30.92 2.94
C LEU A 141 20.28 -31.95 2.88
N GLU A 142 20.44 -33.07 3.54
CA GLU A 142 19.33 -33.98 3.87
C GLU A 142 18.52 -33.34 5.02
N GLY A 143 17.26 -32.99 4.74
CA GLY A 143 16.39 -32.27 5.67
C GLY A 143 16.60 -30.76 5.64
N SER A 144 16.22 -30.08 6.71
CA SER A 144 16.37 -28.63 6.91
C SER A 144 17.53 -28.30 7.86
N LEU A 145 17.95 -27.02 7.88
CA LEU A 145 18.92 -26.56 8.90
C LEU A 145 18.39 -26.73 10.32
N ALA A 146 17.07 -26.61 10.52
CA ALA A 146 16.42 -26.84 11.81
C ALA A 146 16.48 -28.32 12.25
N ASP A 147 16.49 -29.25 11.30
CA ASP A 147 16.63 -30.68 11.61
C ASP A 147 18.08 -31.06 12.01
N GLN A 148 19.06 -30.25 11.56
CA GLN A 148 20.48 -30.49 11.86
C GLN A 148 20.91 -29.97 13.24
N SER A 149 20.17 -29.02 13.83
CA SER A 149 20.55 -28.38 15.08
C SER A 149 19.35 -27.93 15.90
N LYS A 150 19.31 -28.37 17.16
CA LYS A 150 18.28 -27.94 18.09
C LYS A 150 18.28 -26.41 18.28
N LEU A 151 19.43 -25.78 18.33
CA LEU A 151 19.54 -24.33 18.42
C LEU A 151 18.85 -23.64 17.24
N VAL A 152 19.04 -24.14 16.02
CA VAL A 152 18.41 -23.59 14.82
C VAL A 152 16.90 -23.82 14.83
N ALA A 153 16.44 -24.98 15.31
CA ALA A 153 15.01 -25.28 15.49
C ALA A 153 14.37 -24.31 16.50
N ASP A 154 15.00 -24.09 17.65
CA ASP A 154 14.52 -23.18 18.69
C ASP A 154 14.49 -21.72 18.16
N ILE A 155 15.49 -21.28 17.37
CA ILE A 155 15.49 -19.98 16.70
C ILE A 155 14.33 -19.90 15.70
N ALA A 156 14.11 -20.93 14.90
CA ALA A 156 13.01 -20.93 13.91
C ALA A 156 11.63 -20.85 14.59
N GLU A 157 11.44 -21.53 15.71
CA GLU A 157 10.22 -21.44 16.53
C GLU A 157 10.04 -20.05 17.13
N PHE A 158 11.10 -19.47 17.68
CA PHE A 158 11.09 -18.11 18.22
C PHE A 158 10.72 -17.08 17.15
N LEU A 159 11.32 -17.19 15.94
CA LEU A 159 10.99 -16.32 14.81
C LEU A 159 9.53 -16.50 14.35
N ALA A 160 9.00 -17.72 14.40
CA ALA A 160 7.59 -18.01 14.07
C ALA A 160 6.63 -17.27 15.00
N ILE A 161 6.94 -17.21 16.30
CA ILE A 161 6.15 -16.48 17.29
C ILE A 161 6.26 -14.96 17.04
N MET A 162 7.46 -14.43 16.78
CA MET A 162 7.66 -13.01 16.50
C MET A 162 6.97 -12.56 15.20
N ALA A 163 6.81 -13.44 14.23
CA ALA A 163 6.23 -13.14 12.92
C ALA A 163 4.69 -13.26 12.85
N THR A 164 3.99 -13.35 13.98
CA THR A 164 2.54 -13.60 14.05
C THR A 164 1.64 -12.43 13.62
N THR A 165 2.21 -11.35 13.06
CA THR A 165 1.49 -10.12 12.68
C THR A 165 0.24 -10.38 11.84
N PHE A 166 0.28 -11.33 10.90
CA PHE A 166 -0.86 -11.61 10.03
C PHE A 166 -2.06 -12.26 10.77
N ASN A 167 -1.79 -13.05 11.81
CA ASN A 167 -2.85 -13.65 12.62
C ASN A 167 -3.58 -12.58 13.45
N TYR A 168 -2.85 -11.55 13.90
CA TYR A 168 -3.35 -10.45 14.72
C TYR A 168 -3.65 -9.17 13.91
N LEU A 169 -3.65 -9.29 12.59
CA LEU A 169 -3.91 -8.20 11.65
C LEU A 169 -5.16 -7.37 11.98
N PRO A 170 -6.30 -7.94 12.39
CA PRO A 170 -7.49 -7.17 12.76
C PRO A 170 -7.21 -6.09 13.81
N ILE A 171 -6.31 -6.33 14.77
CA ILE A 171 -5.95 -5.34 15.81
C ILE A 171 -5.31 -4.10 15.18
N LEU A 172 -4.35 -4.30 14.26
CA LEU A 172 -3.66 -3.22 13.58
C LEU A 172 -4.60 -2.44 12.65
N VAL A 173 -5.44 -3.17 11.92
CA VAL A 173 -6.44 -2.57 11.03
C VAL A 173 -7.47 -1.78 11.80
N MET A 174 -8.01 -2.31 12.91
CA MET A 174 -8.96 -1.61 13.78
C MET A 174 -8.36 -0.32 14.34
N TYR A 175 -7.14 -0.37 14.86
CA TYR A 175 -6.43 0.84 15.33
C TYR A 175 -6.35 1.91 14.24
N SER A 176 -5.84 1.53 13.07
CA SER A 176 -5.60 2.47 11.97
C SER A 176 -6.91 2.97 11.35
N ALA A 177 -7.92 2.10 11.17
CA ALA A 177 -9.20 2.45 10.59
C ALA A 177 -10.02 3.36 11.52
N VAL A 178 -10.11 3.05 12.82
CA VAL A 178 -10.81 3.90 13.80
C VAL A 178 -10.18 5.28 13.85
N LYS A 179 -8.83 5.37 13.89
CA LYS A 179 -8.11 6.65 13.79
C LYS A 179 -8.45 7.39 12.51
N ARG A 180 -8.53 6.69 11.37
CA ARG A 180 -8.88 7.26 10.06
C ARG A 180 -10.32 7.79 10.02
N PHE A 181 -11.27 7.12 10.68
CA PHE A 181 -12.67 7.53 10.75
C PHE A 181 -12.96 8.54 11.87
N GLY A 182 -11.95 8.90 12.65
CA GLY A 182 -12.02 9.93 13.69
C GLY A 182 -12.71 9.47 14.97
N GLY A 183 -12.58 8.20 15.33
CA GLY A 183 -12.88 7.61 16.61
C GLY A 183 -11.64 7.42 17.50
N ASN A 184 -11.82 6.89 18.70
CA ASN A 184 -10.72 6.58 19.62
C ASN A 184 -10.03 5.27 19.23
N PRO A 185 -8.75 5.31 18.75
CA PRO A 185 -8.05 4.13 18.27
C PRO A 185 -7.76 3.09 19.35
N ILE A 186 -7.71 3.47 20.64
CA ILE A 186 -7.53 2.52 21.75
C ILE A 186 -8.74 1.61 21.88
N LEU A 187 -9.96 2.17 21.74
CA LEU A 187 -11.18 1.35 21.69
C LEU A 187 -11.18 0.43 20.46
N GLY A 188 -10.59 0.89 19.35
CA GLY A 188 -10.35 0.05 18.17
C GLY A 188 -9.48 -1.16 18.47
N ILE A 189 -8.39 -0.99 19.23
CA ILE A 189 -7.55 -2.12 19.68
C ILE A 189 -8.38 -3.13 20.46
N LEU A 190 -9.22 -2.68 21.41
CA LEU A 190 -10.06 -3.59 22.22
C LEU A 190 -11.00 -4.43 21.36
N VAL A 191 -11.68 -3.83 20.38
CA VAL A 191 -12.53 -4.59 19.44
C VAL A 191 -11.68 -5.51 18.57
N GLY A 192 -10.52 -5.08 18.13
CA GLY A 192 -9.56 -5.92 17.40
C GLY A 192 -9.10 -7.15 18.18
N ILE A 193 -8.87 -7.03 19.49
CA ILE A 193 -8.55 -8.15 20.38
C ILE A 193 -9.74 -9.14 20.44
N VAL A 194 -10.97 -8.64 20.55
CA VAL A 194 -12.17 -9.48 20.52
C VAL A 194 -12.28 -10.26 19.21
N MET A 195 -11.90 -9.65 18.08
CA MET A 195 -11.93 -10.31 16.76
C MET A 195 -11.03 -11.55 16.67
N VAL A 196 -9.98 -11.62 17.46
CA VAL A 196 -9.00 -12.73 17.46
C VAL A 196 -8.91 -13.46 18.80
N HIS A 197 -9.97 -13.34 19.61
CA HIS A 197 -9.99 -13.92 20.96
C HIS A 197 -9.78 -15.43 20.90
N PRO A 198 -8.95 -16.02 21.79
CA PRO A 198 -8.60 -17.44 21.75
C PRO A 198 -9.79 -18.38 22.00
N ASP A 199 -10.83 -17.94 22.71
CA ASP A 199 -12.06 -18.73 22.93
C ASP A 199 -12.98 -18.81 21.69
N LEU A 200 -12.65 -18.07 20.61
CA LEU A 200 -13.34 -18.19 19.34
C LEU A 200 -12.65 -19.24 18.48
N VAL A 201 -13.43 -20.01 17.75
CA VAL A 201 -12.90 -20.98 16.80
C VAL A 201 -12.13 -20.27 15.69
N ASN A 202 -10.93 -20.76 15.39
CA ASN A 202 -10.13 -20.20 14.32
C ASN A 202 -10.91 -20.25 12.99
N ARG A 203 -10.89 -19.13 12.24
CA ARG A 203 -11.61 -19.03 10.97
C ARG A 203 -11.25 -20.14 9.97
N ASN A 204 -9.98 -20.50 9.87
CA ASN A 204 -9.54 -21.55 8.94
C ASN A 204 -10.09 -22.93 9.35
N THR A 205 -10.13 -23.23 10.65
CA THR A 205 -10.75 -24.44 11.19
C THR A 205 -12.24 -24.44 10.87
N PHE A 206 -12.94 -23.34 11.09
CA PHE A 206 -14.38 -23.22 10.78
C PHE A 206 -14.69 -23.39 9.29
N VAL A 207 -13.84 -22.89 8.40
CA VAL A 207 -14.03 -23.05 6.94
C VAL A 207 -13.87 -24.52 6.51
N LEU A 208 -12.94 -25.25 7.15
CA LEU A 208 -12.71 -26.68 6.86
C LEU A 208 -13.76 -27.57 7.51
N ASP A 209 -14.17 -27.23 8.72
CA ASP A 209 -15.18 -27.98 9.51
C ASP A 209 -16.10 -26.98 10.24
N PRO A 210 -17.26 -26.63 9.64
CA PRO A 210 -18.24 -25.77 10.29
C PRO A 210 -18.81 -26.31 11.60
N SER A 211 -18.74 -27.60 11.83
CA SER A 211 -19.22 -28.23 13.06
C SER A 211 -18.32 -27.99 14.29
N ALA A 212 -17.09 -27.54 14.06
CA ALA A 212 -16.15 -27.17 15.11
C ALA A 212 -16.58 -25.93 15.91
N ALA A 213 -17.48 -25.08 15.36
CA ALA A 213 -17.92 -23.89 16.04
C ALA A 213 -19.15 -24.13 16.92
N SER A 214 -19.11 -23.62 18.15
CA SER A 214 -20.28 -23.44 18.99
C SER A 214 -20.99 -22.13 18.68
N TYR A 215 -22.22 -21.97 19.14
CA TYR A 215 -23.06 -20.82 18.86
C TYR A 215 -23.50 -20.10 20.13
N TRP A 216 -23.61 -18.78 20.08
CA TRP A 216 -24.42 -18.02 21.03
C TRP A 216 -25.86 -18.02 20.54
N HIS A 217 -26.80 -18.29 21.43
CA HIS A 217 -28.23 -18.26 21.15
C HIS A 217 -28.88 -17.08 21.87
N PHE A 218 -29.26 -16.05 21.11
CA PHE A 218 -30.02 -14.90 21.61
C PHE A 218 -31.44 -14.96 21.06
N GLY A 219 -32.29 -15.75 21.71
CA GLY A 219 -33.62 -16.09 21.20
C GLY A 219 -33.52 -16.84 19.86
N PRO A 220 -34.14 -16.35 18.79
CA PRO A 220 -34.09 -17.00 17.47
C PRO A 220 -32.75 -16.78 16.74
N LEU A 221 -31.89 -15.88 17.23
CA LEU A 221 -30.62 -15.55 16.58
C LEU A 221 -29.50 -16.47 17.09
N ALA A 222 -28.94 -17.27 16.20
CA ALA A 222 -27.76 -18.09 16.46
C ALA A 222 -26.54 -17.44 15.80
N ILE A 223 -25.52 -17.10 16.59
CA ILE A 223 -24.29 -16.46 16.14
C ILE A 223 -23.13 -17.42 16.37
N ALA A 224 -22.38 -17.76 15.31
CA ALA A 224 -21.22 -18.63 15.41
C ALA A 224 -20.08 -17.97 16.19
N LYS A 225 -19.45 -18.70 17.10
CA LYS A 225 -18.27 -18.24 17.86
C LYS A 225 -17.01 -18.44 17.03
N VAL A 226 -16.88 -17.65 15.97
CA VAL A 226 -15.77 -17.73 15.02
C VAL A 226 -14.95 -16.46 15.05
N ALA A 227 -13.64 -16.61 15.12
CA ALA A 227 -12.70 -15.51 15.08
C ALA A 227 -12.53 -14.95 13.66
N PHE A 228 -12.02 -13.72 13.58
CA PHE A 228 -11.81 -13.00 12.33
C PHE A 228 -10.31 -12.83 12.02
N GLN A 229 -9.49 -13.87 12.25
CA GLN A 229 -8.07 -13.84 11.88
C GLN A 229 -7.92 -13.44 10.39
N GLY A 230 -7.05 -12.50 10.10
CA GLY A 230 -6.88 -11.95 8.76
C GLY A 230 -8.07 -11.13 8.22
N GLY A 231 -9.11 -10.91 9.02
CA GLY A 231 -10.35 -10.24 8.64
C GLY A 231 -10.20 -8.72 8.44
N VAL A 232 -9.62 -8.31 7.31
CA VAL A 232 -9.41 -6.91 6.94
C VAL A 232 -10.74 -6.16 6.75
N PHE A 233 -11.63 -6.70 5.91
CA PHE A 233 -12.90 -6.05 5.60
C PHE A 233 -13.86 -6.02 6.79
N PRO A 234 -14.01 -7.11 7.59
CA PRO A 234 -14.72 -7.05 8.85
C PRO A 234 -14.22 -5.95 9.77
N ALA A 235 -12.89 -5.79 9.92
CA ALA A 235 -12.29 -4.77 10.76
C ALA A 235 -12.60 -3.35 10.26
N ILE A 236 -12.45 -3.08 8.95
CA ILE A 236 -12.70 -1.75 8.38
C ILE A 236 -14.18 -1.34 8.53
N LEU A 237 -15.10 -2.26 8.22
CA LEU A 237 -16.55 -1.98 8.35
C LEU A 237 -16.94 -1.75 9.79
N THR A 238 -16.45 -2.58 10.71
CA THR A 238 -16.68 -2.42 12.14
C THR A 238 -16.09 -1.12 12.68
N ALA A 239 -14.88 -0.74 12.27
CA ALA A 239 -14.22 0.49 12.66
C ALA A 239 -15.00 1.73 12.20
N TRP A 240 -15.53 1.71 10.98
CA TRP A 240 -16.37 2.77 10.46
C TRP A 240 -17.67 2.93 11.30
N PHE A 241 -18.36 1.83 11.57
CA PHE A 241 -19.56 1.83 12.38
C PHE A 241 -19.28 2.28 13.81
N MET A 242 -18.27 1.70 14.45
CA MET A 242 -17.82 2.02 15.80
C MET A 242 -17.55 3.51 15.97
N SER A 243 -16.83 4.13 15.02
CA SER A 243 -16.52 5.57 15.05
C SER A 243 -17.79 6.43 14.94
N LYS A 244 -18.83 5.96 14.28
CA LYS A 244 -20.15 6.65 14.26
C LYS A 244 -20.88 6.49 15.58
N VAL A 245 -20.92 5.27 16.14
CA VAL A 245 -21.55 5.02 17.44
C VAL A 245 -20.89 5.87 18.52
N GLU A 246 -19.56 5.96 18.55
CA GLU A 246 -18.81 6.78 19.48
C GLU A 246 -19.22 8.26 19.40
N LYS A 247 -19.26 8.83 18.19
CA LYS A 247 -19.67 10.22 17.97
C LYS A 247 -21.11 10.48 18.41
N ILE A 248 -22.02 9.52 18.16
CA ILE A 248 -23.42 9.61 18.63
C ILE A 248 -23.46 9.55 20.16
N ALA A 249 -22.75 8.59 20.76
CA ALA A 249 -22.69 8.47 22.21
C ALA A 249 -22.12 9.74 22.88
N GLN A 250 -21.04 10.30 22.34
CA GLN A 250 -20.46 11.58 22.81
C GLN A 250 -21.46 12.74 22.77
N LYS A 251 -22.37 12.75 21.79
CA LYS A 251 -23.37 13.80 21.65
C LYS A 251 -24.50 13.71 22.70
N TYR A 252 -24.92 12.50 23.06
CA TYR A 252 -26.11 12.27 23.90
C TYR A 252 -25.78 11.91 25.35
N VAL A 253 -24.61 11.41 25.64
CA VAL A 253 -24.19 11.07 27.01
C VAL A 253 -23.73 12.32 27.74
N PRO A 254 -24.31 12.63 28.94
CA PRO A 254 -23.88 13.80 29.74
C PRO A 254 -22.37 13.75 30.06
N ALA A 255 -21.70 14.92 30.04
CA ALA A 255 -20.29 15.04 30.25
C ALA A 255 -19.75 14.37 31.53
N VAL A 256 -20.53 14.45 32.63
CA VAL A 256 -20.19 13.88 33.94
C VAL A 256 -19.96 12.37 33.90
N VAL A 257 -20.70 11.64 33.05
CA VAL A 257 -20.63 10.16 32.95
C VAL A 257 -20.04 9.69 31.62
N SER A 258 -19.71 10.61 30.76
CA SER A 258 -19.23 10.36 29.39
C SER A 258 -17.98 9.46 29.36
N PHE A 259 -17.04 9.65 30.31
CA PHE A 259 -15.81 8.87 30.41
C PHE A 259 -16.08 7.34 30.57
N VAL A 260 -17.18 6.96 31.24
CA VAL A 260 -17.53 5.56 31.47
C VAL A 260 -18.48 5.04 30.38
N PHE A 261 -19.56 5.79 30.10
CA PHE A 261 -20.63 5.27 29.23
C PHE A 261 -20.31 5.33 27.75
N VAL A 262 -19.57 6.34 27.26
CA VAL A 262 -19.24 6.43 25.84
C VAL A 262 -18.40 5.24 25.37
N PRO A 263 -17.28 4.87 26.02
CA PRO A 263 -16.52 3.69 25.64
C PRO A 263 -17.33 2.40 25.75
N THR A 264 -18.09 2.23 26.83
CA THR A 264 -18.89 1.01 27.07
C THR A 264 -19.95 0.81 25.97
N ILE A 265 -20.73 1.85 25.65
CA ILE A 265 -21.74 1.83 24.57
C ILE A 265 -21.04 1.53 23.24
N THR A 266 -19.93 2.21 22.97
CA THR A 266 -19.19 2.07 21.71
C THR A 266 -18.71 0.64 21.50
N ILE A 267 -18.06 0.04 22.51
CA ILE A 267 -17.53 -1.33 22.44
C ILE A 267 -18.67 -2.34 22.31
N PHE A 268 -19.73 -2.17 23.12
CA PHE A 268 -20.88 -3.08 23.09
C PHE A 268 -21.52 -3.14 21.70
N PHE A 269 -21.93 -2.00 21.15
CA PHE A 269 -22.58 -1.97 19.85
C PHE A 269 -21.64 -2.33 18.70
N ALA A 270 -20.34 -2.00 18.79
CA ALA A 270 -19.35 -2.41 17.81
C ALA A 270 -19.23 -3.93 17.73
N ASN A 271 -19.16 -4.62 18.88
CA ASN A 271 -19.05 -6.08 18.92
C ASN A 271 -20.35 -6.78 18.49
N VAL A 272 -21.51 -6.27 18.92
CA VAL A 272 -22.79 -6.79 18.42
C VAL A 272 -22.85 -6.70 16.90
N ALA A 273 -22.55 -5.54 16.34
CA ALA A 273 -22.56 -5.33 14.89
C ALA A 273 -21.48 -6.13 14.16
N LEU A 274 -20.31 -6.33 14.77
CA LEU A 274 -19.23 -7.19 14.25
C LEU A 274 -19.75 -8.61 14.03
N PHE A 275 -20.27 -9.25 15.07
CA PHE A 275 -20.65 -10.66 15.01
C PHE A 275 -21.94 -10.90 14.21
N THR A 276 -22.84 -9.92 14.14
CA THR A 276 -24.13 -10.09 13.46
C THR A 276 -24.13 -9.64 12.00
N VAL A 277 -23.44 -8.56 11.67
CA VAL A 277 -23.54 -7.89 10.36
C VAL A 277 -22.18 -7.72 9.68
N PHE A 278 -21.29 -6.94 10.29
CA PHE A 278 -20.07 -6.49 9.59
C PHE A 278 -19.02 -7.58 9.46
N GLY A 279 -18.98 -8.54 10.36
CA GLY A 279 -18.14 -9.73 10.23
C GLY A 279 -18.53 -10.59 9.02
N PRO A 280 -19.78 -11.09 8.97
CA PRO A 280 -20.27 -11.85 7.81
C PRO A 280 -20.16 -11.10 6.48
N VAL A 281 -20.64 -9.84 6.44
CA VAL A 281 -20.56 -9.01 5.21
C VAL A 281 -19.12 -8.75 4.79
N GLY A 282 -18.24 -8.41 5.72
CA GLY A 282 -16.82 -8.22 5.44
C GLY A 282 -16.14 -9.48 4.91
N ASN A 283 -16.49 -10.64 5.46
CA ASN A 283 -16.00 -11.94 4.95
C ASN A 283 -16.52 -12.20 3.53
N MET A 284 -17.79 -11.89 3.23
CA MET A 284 -18.33 -12.02 1.86
C MET A 284 -17.57 -11.13 0.87
N ILE A 285 -17.29 -9.88 1.23
CA ILE A 285 -16.49 -8.97 0.39
C ILE A 285 -15.09 -9.52 0.19
N GLY A 286 -14.40 -9.94 1.26
CA GLY A 286 -13.06 -10.50 1.18
C GLY A 286 -12.99 -11.75 0.30
N ASN A 287 -13.92 -12.68 0.49
CA ASN A 287 -14.01 -13.90 -0.31
C ASN A 287 -14.36 -13.59 -1.78
N GLY A 288 -15.27 -12.64 -2.03
CA GLY A 288 -15.62 -12.19 -3.38
C GLY A 288 -14.42 -11.60 -4.13
N LEU A 289 -13.64 -10.73 -3.47
CA LEU A 289 -12.43 -10.18 -4.07
C LEU A 289 -11.35 -11.24 -4.29
N ALA A 290 -11.16 -12.16 -3.35
CA ALA A 290 -10.26 -13.29 -3.52
C ALA A 290 -10.68 -14.16 -4.70
N ALA A 291 -11.98 -14.42 -4.88
CA ALA A 291 -12.51 -15.18 -6.01
C ALA A 291 -12.29 -14.47 -7.35
N VAL A 292 -12.45 -13.15 -7.43
CA VAL A 292 -12.14 -12.38 -8.64
C VAL A 292 -10.67 -12.50 -9.02
N ILE A 293 -9.76 -12.36 -8.05
CA ILE A 293 -8.32 -12.52 -8.28
C ILE A 293 -8.00 -13.97 -8.66
N ASP A 294 -8.63 -14.94 -7.99
CA ASP A 294 -8.45 -16.36 -8.30
C ASP A 294 -8.90 -16.68 -9.72
N VAL A 295 -10.04 -16.15 -10.17
CA VAL A 295 -10.50 -16.29 -11.55
C VAL A 295 -9.51 -15.65 -12.53
N LEU A 296 -9.05 -14.43 -12.27
CA LEU A 296 -8.06 -13.78 -13.13
C LEU A 296 -6.74 -14.56 -13.17
N TYR A 297 -6.27 -15.00 -12.02
CA TYR A 297 -4.97 -15.67 -11.91
C TYR A 297 -5.01 -17.14 -12.26
N ASN A 298 -6.08 -17.88 -11.95
CA ASN A 298 -6.16 -19.33 -12.14
C ASN A 298 -6.98 -19.72 -13.38
N SER A 299 -8.13 -19.09 -13.64
CA SER A 299 -8.97 -19.44 -14.78
C SER A 299 -8.42 -18.91 -16.11
N PHE A 300 -7.85 -17.68 -16.10
CA PHE A 300 -7.14 -17.13 -17.26
C PHE A 300 -5.65 -17.50 -17.28
N GLY A 301 -5.16 -18.19 -16.26
CA GLY A 301 -3.81 -18.73 -16.22
C GLY A 301 -2.71 -17.68 -16.43
N ALA A 302 -1.75 -18.01 -17.31
CA ALA A 302 -0.64 -17.11 -17.64
C ALA A 302 -1.09 -15.79 -18.28
N PHE A 303 -2.17 -15.79 -19.06
CA PHE A 303 -2.71 -14.57 -19.66
C PHE A 303 -3.29 -13.62 -18.60
N GLY A 304 -4.06 -14.15 -17.65
CA GLY A 304 -4.59 -13.32 -16.54
C GLY A 304 -3.49 -12.73 -15.69
N ALA A 305 -2.44 -13.50 -15.39
CA ALA A 305 -1.26 -13.00 -14.68
C ALA A 305 -0.49 -11.95 -15.49
N PHE A 306 -0.40 -12.12 -16.83
CA PHE A 306 0.16 -11.11 -17.73
C PHE A 306 -0.61 -9.78 -17.62
N VAL A 307 -1.92 -9.83 -17.79
CA VAL A 307 -2.77 -8.63 -17.74
C VAL A 307 -2.66 -7.95 -16.37
N PHE A 308 -2.72 -8.72 -15.29
CA PHE A 308 -2.65 -8.17 -13.94
C PHE A 308 -1.29 -7.50 -13.67
N ALA A 309 -0.18 -8.15 -14.04
CA ALA A 309 1.15 -7.58 -13.89
C ALA A 309 1.35 -6.31 -14.73
N ALA A 310 0.85 -6.29 -15.96
CA ALA A 310 0.94 -5.13 -16.85
C ALA A 310 0.14 -3.92 -16.33
N LEU A 311 -1.02 -4.17 -15.70
CA LEU A 311 -1.88 -3.10 -15.16
C LEU A 311 -1.42 -2.59 -13.79
N LEU A 312 -0.53 -3.28 -13.10
CA LEU A 312 -0.19 -2.94 -11.72
C LEU A 312 0.51 -1.57 -11.59
N GLN A 313 1.44 -1.23 -12.49
CA GLN A 313 2.11 0.09 -12.47
C GLN A 313 1.18 1.25 -12.89
N PRO A 314 0.28 1.12 -13.86
CA PRO A 314 -0.85 2.06 -14.02
C PRO A 314 -1.62 2.32 -12.72
N LEU A 315 -1.89 1.29 -11.91
CA LEU A 315 -2.54 1.45 -10.60
C LEU A 315 -1.62 2.18 -9.59
N VAL A 316 -0.29 1.98 -9.67
CA VAL A 316 0.68 2.74 -8.86
C VAL A 316 0.64 4.22 -9.21
N VAL A 317 0.63 4.57 -10.50
CA VAL A 317 0.56 5.96 -10.97
C VAL A 317 -0.71 6.66 -10.47
N THR A 318 -1.84 5.95 -10.42
CA THR A 318 -3.11 6.50 -9.90
C THR A 318 -3.17 6.53 -8.37
N GLY A 319 -2.22 5.91 -7.67
CA GLY A 319 -2.18 5.79 -6.21
C GLY A 319 -3.21 4.81 -5.62
N THR A 320 -3.87 4.00 -6.46
CA THR A 320 -4.92 3.06 -6.05
C THR A 320 -4.38 1.67 -5.64
N HIS A 321 -3.13 1.38 -5.97
CA HIS A 321 -2.43 0.11 -5.72
C HIS A 321 -2.43 -0.31 -4.24
N GLN A 322 -2.51 0.64 -3.31
CA GLN A 322 -2.50 0.37 -1.86
C GLN A 322 -3.70 -0.51 -1.41
N ALA A 323 -4.80 -0.50 -2.17
CA ALA A 323 -5.95 -1.35 -1.88
C ALA A 323 -5.65 -2.86 -2.05
N ILE A 324 -4.69 -3.21 -2.92
CA ILE A 324 -4.28 -4.60 -3.18
C ILE A 324 -3.62 -5.19 -1.94
N GLN A 325 -2.94 -4.39 -1.12
CA GLN A 325 -2.28 -4.86 0.10
C GLN A 325 -3.24 -5.52 1.10
N GLY A 326 -4.49 -5.03 1.18
CA GLY A 326 -5.52 -5.66 2.00
C GLY A 326 -5.93 -7.04 1.47
N ILE A 327 -5.91 -7.21 0.15
CA ILE A 327 -6.22 -8.49 -0.50
C ILE A 327 -5.07 -9.47 -0.26
N GLU A 328 -3.81 -9.04 -0.40
CA GLU A 328 -2.62 -9.85 -0.11
C GLU A 328 -2.60 -10.33 1.34
N ALA A 329 -2.88 -9.44 2.29
CA ALA A 329 -2.98 -9.79 3.70
C ALA A 329 -4.07 -10.84 3.96
N ASN A 330 -5.23 -10.70 3.31
CA ASN A 330 -6.30 -11.70 3.40
C ASN A 330 -5.90 -13.04 2.77
N LEU A 331 -5.20 -13.04 1.63
CA LEU A 331 -4.69 -14.26 0.99
C LEU A 331 -3.72 -15.01 1.92
N ILE A 332 -2.75 -14.31 2.51
CA ILE A 332 -1.78 -14.90 3.44
C ILE A 332 -2.51 -15.51 4.64
N ALA A 333 -3.46 -14.77 5.22
CA ALA A 333 -4.20 -15.22 6.40
C ALA A 333 -5.11 -16.42 6.12
N THR A 334 -5.64 -16.56 4.91
CA THR A 334 -6.58 -17.63 4.54
C THR A 334 -5.90 -18.83 3.90
N THR A 335 -4.85 -18.63 3.11
CA THR A 335 -4.19 -19.70 2.33
C THR A 335 -2.77 -20.00 2.79
N GLY A 336 -2.18 -19.17 3.65
CA GLY A 336 -0.77 -19.22 4.04
C GLY A 336 0.19 -18.70 2.96
N PHE A 337 -0.31 -18.31 1.79
CA PHE A 337 0.52 -17.90 0.65
C PHE A 337 0.02 -16.64 -0.03
N ASN A 338 0.94 -15.93 -0.69
CA ASN A 338 0.68 -14.75 -1.50
C ASN A 338 1.30 -14.92 -2.90
N TYR A 339 0.48 -15.20 -3.89
CA TYR A 339 0.94 -15.29 -5.28
C TYR A 339 1.00 -13.91 -5.96
N ILE A 340 0.35 -12.89 -5.41
CA ILE A 340 0.38 -11.51 -5.92
C ILE A 340 1.77 -10.89 -5.71
N GLN A 341 2.50 -11.31 -4.69
CA GLN A 341 3.82 -10.77 -4.36
C GLN A 341 4.84 -10.94 -5.50
N GLY A 342 4.83 -12.08 -6.20
CA GLY A 342 5.64 -12.28 -7.39
C GLY A 342 5.27 -11.30 -8.52
N ILE A 343 3.99 -11.00 -8.68
CA ILE A 343 3.47 -10.03 -9.66
C ILE A 343 3.93 -8.61 -9.32
N TRP A 344 3.91 -8.21 -8.04
CA TRP A 344 4.48 -6.94 -7.59
C TRP A 344 5.95 -6.82 -7.98
N SER A 345 6.74 -7.86 -7.71
CA SER A 345 8.16 -7.84 -7.97
C SER A 345 8.48 -7.62 -9.45
N VAL A 346 7.89 -8.45 -10.34
CA VAL A 346 8.13 -8.30 -11.79
C VAL A 346 7.65 -6.96 -12.31
N SER A 347 6.56 -6.42 -11.76
CA SER A 347 6.02 -5.13 -12.14
C SER A 347 6.97 -3.97 -11.80
N ILE A 348 7.59 -3.98 -10.63
CA ILE A 348 8.56 -2.97 -10.19
C ILE A 348 9.88 -3.11 -10.94
N ILE A 349 10.41 -4.33 -11.06
CA ILE A 349 11.68 -4.61 -11.76
C ILE A 349 11.59 -4.25 -13.25
N ALA A 350 10.44 -4.44 -13.88
CA ALA A 350 10.23 -4.04 -15.27
C ALA A 350 10.37 -2.52 -15.47
N GLN A 351 9.96 -1.69 -14.52
CA GLN A 351 10.19 -0.24 -14.58
C GLN A 351 11.68 0.09 -14.53
N GLY A 352 12.45 -0.68 -13.78
CA GLY A 352 13.91 -0.61 -13.80
C GLY A 352 14.50 -0.97 -15.15
N GLY A 353 13.96 -1.99 -15.83
CA GLY A 353 14.32 -2.35 -17.20
C GLY A 353 14.08 -1.21 -18.20
N GLY A 354 12.92 -0.55 -18.11
CA GLY A 354 12.62 0.65 -18.90
C GLY A 354 13.64 1.77 -18.65
N ALA A 355 13.97 2.03 -17.37
CA ALA A 355 14.97 3.03 -16.98
C ALA A 355 16.36 2.70 -17.56
N ILE A 356 16.78 1.43 -17.58
CA ILE A 356 18.03 0.99 -18.25
C ILE A 356 17.94 1.19 -19.76
N GLY A 357 16.78 0.90 -20.39
CA GLY A 357 16.57 1.23 -21.81
C GLY A 357 16.79 2.72 -22.08
N MET A 358 16.25 3.61 -21.24
CA MET A 358 16.48 5.04 -21.31
C MET A 358 17.95 5.44 -21.07
N TYR A 359 18.64 4.77 -20.14
CA TYR A 359 20.07 4.96 -19.91
C TYR A 359 20.91 4.65 -21.17
N LEU A 360 20.55 3.61 -21.92
CA LEU A 360 21.26 3.22 -23.15
C LEU A 360 21.01 4.22 -24.29
N LEU A 361 19.82 4.84 -24.35
CA LEU A 361 19.46 5.88 -25.32
C LEU A 361 20.13 7.23 -25.04
N ALA A 362 20.31 7.56 -23.77
CA ALA A 362 20.83 8.88 -23.36
C ALA A 362 22.28 9.08 -23.80
N LYS A 363 22.64 10.32 -24.19
CA LYS A 363 24.00 10.71 -24.55
C LYS A 363 24.96 10.43 -23.38
N LYS A 364 26.19 9.97 -23.69
CA LYS A 364 27.23 9.78 -22.68
C LYS A 364 27.47 11.08 -21.91
N HIS A 365 27.59 10.97 -20.59
CA HIS A 365 27.80 12.10 -19.67
C HIS A 365 26.65 13.14 -19.61
N SER A 366 25.45 12.74 -20.01
CA SER A 366 24.26 13.60 -19.87
C SER A 366 23.59 13.42 -18.51
N LYS A 367 22.92 14.46 -18.02
CA LYS A 367 22.09 14.39 -16.80
C LYS A 367 20.99 13.33 -16.90
N ASP A 368 20.45 13.09 -18.09
CA ASP A 368 19.41 12.07 -18.33
C ASP A 368 19.93 10.67 -18.11
N ARG A 369 21.18 10.41 -18.46
CA ARG A 369 21.83 9.12 -18.20
C ARG A 369 21.99 8.87 -16.71
N ASP A 370 22.42 9.87 -15.96
CA ASP A 370 22.58 9.80 -14.50
C ASP A 370 21.22 9.61 -13.81
N ILE A 371 20.20 10.32 -14.26
CA ILE A 371 18.82 10.18 -13.76
C ILE A 371 18.29 8.79 -14.03
N ALA A 372 18.46 8.23 -15.22
CA ALA A 372 17.99 6.91 -15.56
C ALA A 372 18.66 5.84 -14.68
N MET A 373 19.98 5.91 -14.48
CA MET A 373 20.72 4.98 -13.62
C MET A 373 20.30 5.11 -12.16
N SER A 374 20.22 6.32 -11.64
CA SER A 374 19.79 6.55 -10.24
C SER A 374 18.34 6.15 -10.00
N SER A 375 17.51 6.14 -11.04
CA SER A 375 16.11 5.70 -10.98
C SER A 375 15.95 4.17 -11.03
N PHE A 376 16.90 3.48 -11.66
CA PHE A 376 16.93 2.02 -11.71
C PHE A 376 17.22 1.39 -10.34
N ILE A 377 18.25 1.89 -9.62
CA ILE A 377 18.71 1.28 -8.37
C ILE A 377 17.60 1.04 -7.35
N PRO A 378 16.68 1.99 -7.06
CA PRO A 378 15.58 1.77 -6.14
C PRO A 378 14.64 0.62 -6.53
N THR A 379 14.50 0.30 -7.82
CA THR A 379 13.62 -0.80 -8.26
C THR A 379 14.11 -2.16 -7.79
N LEU A 380 15.41 -2.32 -7.58
CA LEU A 380 16.01 -3.55 -7.04
C LEU A 380 15.56 -3.84 -5.61
N VAL A 381 15.16 -2.81 -4.87
CA VAL A 381 14.68 -2.91 -3.48
C VAL A 381 13.20 -2.60 -3.32
N GLY A 382 12.46 -2.58 -4.43
CA GLY A 382 11.00 -2.50 -4.39
C GLY A 382 10.39 -1.11 -4.51
N ILE A 383 11.11 -0.13 -5.04
CA ILE A 383 10.64 1.25 -5.21
C ILE A 383 10.64 1.61 -6.70
N SER A 384 9.45 1.72 -7.31
CA SER A 384 9.30 1.98 -8.75
C SER A 384 9.11 3.45 -9.13
N GLU A 385 8.69 4.31 -8.21
CA GLU A 385 8.31 5.69 -8.49
C GLU A 385 9.41 6.52 -9.18
N PRO A 386 10.70 6.44 -8.77
CA PRO A 386 11.74 7.15 -9.48
C PRO A 386 11.89 6.68 -10.94
N ALA A 387 11.80 5.37 -11.19
CA ALA A 387 11.88 4.81 -12.54
C ALA A 387 10.67 5.24 -13.39
N ILE A 388 9.47 5.25 -12.83
CA ILE A 388 8.25 5.68 -13.51
C ILE A 388 8.34 7.15 -13.90
N PHE A 389 8.54 8.04 -12.91
CA PHE A 389 8.33 9.49 -13.11
C PHE A 389 9.58 10.21 -13.61
N ALA A 390 10.78 9.82 -13.17
CA ALA A 390 11.99 10.51 -13.57
C ALA A 390 12.65 9.93 -14.85
N ALA A 391 12.37 8.65 -15.20
CA ALA A 391 12.91 8.02 -16.39
C ALA A 391 11.83 7.70 -17.44
N ASN A 392 10.88 6.79 -17.11
CA ASN A 392 10.02 6.17 -18.12
C ASN A 392 8.91 7.08 -18.66
N LEU A 393 8.38 8.01 -17.85
CA LEU A 393 7.36 9.00 -18.26
C LEU A 393 7.92 10.37 -18.57
N LYS A 394 9.24 10.57 -18.47
CA LYS A 394 9.85 11.90 -18.60
C LYS A 394 9.62 12.53 -19.96
N TYR A 395 9.81 11.80 -21.04
CA TYR A 395 9.75 12.30 -22.42
C TYR A 395 8.63 11.68 -23.24
N SER A 396 8.21 10.46 -22.91
CA SER A 396 7.20 9.71 -23.65
C SER A 396 6.57 8.65 -22.75
N VAL A 397 5.34 8.27 -23.06
CA VAL A 397 4.66 7.16 -22.40
C VAL A 397 5.18 5.79 -22.84
N ILE A 398 5.93 5.73 -23.95
CA ILE A 398 6.36 4.46 -24.57
C ILE A 398 7.24 3.61 -23.64
N PRO A 399 8.30 4.15 -22.98
CA PRO A 399 9.11 3.35 -22.05
C PRO A 399 8.29 2.77 -20.90
N PHE A 400 7.32 3.53 -20.40
CA PHE A 400 6.40 3.06 -19.36
C PHE A 400 5.54 1.90 -19.85
N VAL A 401 4.94 2.01 -21.04
CA VAL A 401 4.12 0.94 -21.63
C VAL A 401 4.96 -0.31 -21.91
N CYS A 402 6.17 -0.15 -22.47
CA CYS A 402 7.10 -1.27 -22.68
C CYS A 402 7.44 -1.97 -21.35
N SER A 403 7.63 -1.21 -20.28
CA SER A 403 7.86 -1.76 -18.95
C SER A 403 6.63 -2.51 -18.42
N CYS A 404 5.42 -1.99 -18.64
CA CYS A 404 4.18 -2.70 -18.29
C CYS A 404 4.05 -4.03 -19.05
N LEU A 405 4.39 -4.07 -20.34
CA LEU A 405 4.40 -5.31 -21.13
C LEU A 405 5.47 -6.29 -20.63
N GLY A 406 6.66 -5.80 -20.29
CA GLY A 406 7.72 -6.61 -19.66
C GLY A 406 7.27 -7.21 -18.33
N ALA A 407 6.58 -6.42 -17.51
CA ALA A 407 5.96 -6.90 -16.29
C ALA A 407 4.94 -8.03 -16.58
N GLY A 408 4.11 -7.87 -17.61
CA GLY A 408 3.18 -8.90 -18.09
C GLY A 408 3.89 -10.22 -18.43
N CYS A 409 4.97 -10.16 -19.21
CA CYS A 409 5.75 -11.35 -19.56
C CYS A 409 6.32 -12.04 -18.31
N GLY A 410 6.93 -11.29 -17.40
CA GLY A 410 7.42 -11.80 -16.11
C GLY A 410 6.31 -12.40 -15.27
N GLY A 411 5.15 -11.74 -15.18
CA GLY A 411 3.97 -12.20 -14.45
C GLY A 411 3.40 -13.50 -15.00
N ALA A 412 3.31 -13.64 -16.32
CA ALA A 412 2.91 -14.88 -16.99
C ALA A 412 3.86 -16.03 -16.62
N PHE A 413 5.18 -15.79 -16.66
CA PHE A 413 6.17 -16.78 -16.27
C PHE A 413 6.05 -17.15 -14.79
N MET A 414 5.91 -16.17 -13.87
CA MET A 414 5.71 -16.40 -12.43
C MET A 414 4.51 -17.34 -12.18
N LYS A 415 3.42 -17.13 -12.91
CA LYS A 415 2.22 -17.97 -12.84
C LYS A 415 2.49 -19.39 -13.29
N LEU A 416 3.12 -19.57 -14.47
CA LEU A 416 3.45 -20.90 -15.03
C LEU A 416 4.37 -21.68 -14.11
N ALA A 417 5.33 -21.00 -13.47
CA ALA A 417 6.27 -21.59 -12.54
C ALA A 417 5.67 -21.83 -11.14
N GLY A 418 4.47 -21.31 -10.86
CA GLY A 418 3.79 -21.42 -9.57
C GLY A 418 4.55 -20.71 -8.45
N VAL A 419 5.13 -19.55 -8.73
CA VAL A 419 5.84 -18.73 -7.76
C VAL A 419 4.85 -18.16 -6.75
N ARG A 420 5.15 -18.28 -5.47
CA ARG A 420 4.37 -17.77 -4.36
C ARG A 420 5.25 -17.35 -3.21
N ALA A 421 4.80 -16.39 -2.42
CA ALA A 421 5.46 -15.90 -1.22
C ALA A 421 4.70 -16.29 0.04
N ILE A 422 5.37 -16.21 1.18
CA ILE A 422 4.80 -16.45 2.53
C ILE A 422 4.59 -15.15 3.30
N GLY A 423 4.81 -14.01 2.65
CA GLY A 423 4.64 -12.67 3.21
C GLY A 423 4.29 -11.66 2.13
N GLN A 424 4.30 -10.38 2.49
CA GLN A 424 4.07 -9.26 1.58
C GLN A 424 5.03 -8.09 1.87
N GLY A 425 5.11 -7.15 0.94
CA GLY A 425 5.84 -5.88 1.11
C GLY A 425 7.31 -5.91 0.66
N LEU A 426 7.91 -7.08 0.43
CA LEU A 426 9.28 -7.22 -0.05
C LEU A 426 9.28 -7.67 -1.51
N THR A 427 9.88 -6.87 -2.39
CA THR A 427 9.99 -7.12 -3.85
C THR A 427 11.42 -6.93 -4.33
N GLY A 428 11.68 -7.20 -5.60
CA GLY A 428 13.03 -7.16 -6.12
C GLY A 428 13.94 -8.19 -5.44
N ILE A 429 15.15 -7.79 -5.11
CA ILE A 429 16.15 -8.65 -4.44
C ILE A 429 15.65 -9.04 -3.03
N LEU A 430 15.01 -8.12 -2.31
CA LEU A 430 14.50 -8.41 -0.98
C LEU A 430 13.36 -9.44 -0.98
N GLY A 431 12.64 -9.58 -2.11
CA GLY A 431 11.60 -10.58 -2.27
C GLY A 431 12.10 -12.03 -2.17
N LEU A 432 13.40 -12.27 -2.39
CA LEU A 432 14.03 -13.58 -2.19
C LEU A 432 13.85 -14.10 -0.76
N LEU A 433 13.72 -13.21 0.22
CA LEU A 433 13.56 -13.57 1.64
C LEU A 433 12.17 -14.16 1.95
N ILE A 434 11.17 -13.89 1.13
CA ILE A 434 9.77 -14.26 1.40
C ILE A 434 9.15 -15.19 0.36
N VAL A 435 9.83 -15.45 -0.74
CA VAL A 435 9.42 -16.45 -1.72
C VAL A 435 9.72 -17.85 -1.17
N VAL A 436 8.81 -18.81 -1.38
CA VAL A 436 9.03 -20.21 -0.97
C VAL A 436 10.32 -20.75 -1.56
N PRO A 437 11.20 -21.40 -0.77
CA PRO A 437 12.56 -21.73 -1.16
C PRO A 437 12.68 -22.52 -2.47
N ASN A 438 11.80 -23.49 -2.73
CA ASN A 438 11.80 -24.26 -3.97
C ASN A 438 11.36 -23.48 -5.21
N LYS A 439 10.98 -22.21 -5.07
CA LYS A 439 10.58 -21.30 -6.16
C LYS A 439 11.54 -20.13 -6.38
N LEU A 440 12.62 -20.03 -5.61
CA LEU A 440 13.58 -18.93 -5.68
C LEU A 440 14.18 -18.76 -7.09
N VAL A 441 14.62 -19.87 -7.72
CA VAL A 441 15.18 -19.82 -9.08
C VAL A 441 14.17 -19.27 -10.08
N PHE A 442 12.93 -19.73 -10.01
CA PHE A 442 11.87 -19.24 -10.90
C PHE A 442 11.50 -17.79 -10.63
N TYR A 443 11.55 -17.35 -9.37
CA TYR A 443 11.36 -15.94 -9.02
C TYR A 443 12.45 -15.07 -9.66
N VAL A 444 13.72 -15.48 -9.61
CA VAL A 444 14.82 -14.76 -10.25
C VAL A 444 14.63 -14.71 -11.76
N ILE A 445 14.31 -15.85 -12.40
CA ILE A 445 14.08 -15.91 -13.86
C ILE A 445 12.93 -14.98 -14.26
N GLY A 446 11.79 -14.99 -13.55
CA GLY A 446 10.67 -14.13 -13.85
C GLY A 446 11.01 -12.63 -13.73
N ASN A 447 11.79 -12.25 -12.71
CA ASN A 447 12.29 -10.88 -12.57
C ASN A 447 13.27 -10.50 -13.69
N LEU A 448 14.13 -11.42 -14.13
CA LEU A 448 15.03 -11.20 -15.26
C LEU A 448 14.27 -11.03 -16.58
N ILE A 449 13.22 -11.83 -16.83
CA ILE A 449 12.34 -11.65 -17.99
C ILE A 449 11.71 -10.26 -17.95
N ALA A 450 11.13 -9.87 -16.82
CA ALA A 450 10.50 -8.58 -16.64
C ALA A 450 11.47 -7.41 -16.83
N PHE A 451 12.73 -7.58 -16.43
CA PHE A 451 13.79 -6.60 -16.58
C PHE A 451 14.26 -6.45 -18.02
N ILE A 452 14.54 -7.57 -18.71
CA ILE A 452 15.19 -7.57 -20.03
C ILE A 452 14.19 -7.18 -21.13
N VAL A 453 12.95 -7.68 -21.06
CA VAL A 453 11.94 -7.46 -22.10
C VAL A 453 11.73 -5.98 -22.44
N PRO A 454 11.59 -5.04 -21.51
CA PRO A 454 11.40 -3.62 -21.86
C PRO A 454 12.67 -2.93 -22.37
N ILE A 455 13.88 -3.43 -22.05
CA ILE A 455 15.13 -2.81 -22.51
C ILE A 455 15.18 -2.77 -24.05
N VAL A 456 14.84 -3.87 -24.70
CA VAL A 456 14.92 -4.00 -26.16
C VAL A 456 14.01 -2.97 -26.87
N PRO A 457 12.70 -2.96 -26.70
CA PRO A 457 11.85 -2.00 -27.41
C PRO A 457 12.15 -0.55 -27.00
N VAL A 458 12.48 -0.28 -25.73
CA VAL A 458 12.84 1.08 -25.30
C VAL A 458 14.11 1.56 -26.00
N SER A 459 15.15 0.72 -26.14
CA SER A 459 16.39 1.09 -26.81
C SER A 459 16.27 1.28 -28.33
N TYR A 460 15.21 0.71 -28.95
CA TYR A 460 14.93 0.85 -30.38
C TYR A 460 13.84 1.89 -30.69
N THR A 461 13.10 2.39 -29.71
CA THR A 461 12.09 3.41 -29.95
C THR A 461 12.75 4.72 -30.40
N HIS A 462 12.12 5.40 -31.35
CA HIS A 462 12.61 6.62 -32.04
C HIS A 462 12.73 7.86 -31.13
N LEU A 463 13.08 7.70 -29.86
CA LEU A 463 13.53 8.82 -29.02
C LEU A 463 14.86 9.41 -29.52
N ARG A 464 15.49 8.80 -30.56
CA ARG A 464 16.53 9.41 -31.38
C ARG A 464 16.08 10.63 -32.18
N ALA A 465 14.79 10.91 -32.25
CA ALA A 465 14.23 12.03 -33.06
C ALA A 465 14.22 13.38 -32.33
N HIS A 466 14.85 13.51 -31.17
CA HIS A 466 15.08 14.79 -30.49
C HIS A 466 16.57 15.14 -30.41
N GLU A 467 17.30 14.83 -31.48
CA GLU A 467 18.58 15.48 -31.78
C GLU A 467 18.38 16.75 -32.57
#